data_710a5edc0ac9b19bdfa49d5769bd0c68
#
_entry.id   710a5edc0ac9b19bdfa49d5769bd0c68
#
_cell.length_a   1.000
_cell.length_b   1.000
_cell.length_c   1.000
_cell.angle_alpha   90.00
_cell.angle_beta   90.00
_cell.angle_gamma   90.00
#
_symmetry.space_group_name_H-M   'P 1'
#
loop_
_entity.id
_entity.type
_entity.pdbx_description
1 polymer ?
#
loop_
_entity_poly.entity_id
_entity_poly.type
_entity_poly.pdbx_seq_one_letter_code
_entity_poly.pdbx_strand_id
1 'polypeptide(L)'
;MNKVYKVIWNAQLGCWQAVSELAKSHTGSQSSTTENNNIFKIGQKVSKLIMVGLAILPLSIHAAISNTELPTGAQINSGAANISQTGNTLNINQNSQNLSTNWNTFNIGQDATVNFNQQNQSSVAINHVKDSNASQIMGRLNANGQVFLLNPNGVVFSKTAQVNVGGMVASTLSLSDKDIQN
;
A
#
# COMPACT_ATOMS: atom_id res chain seq x y z
N MET A 1 -11.89 -3.17 -21.98
CA MET A 1 -12.21 -1.86 -21.38
C MET A 1 -10.99 -1.41 -20.59
N ASN A 2 -10.23 -0.44 -21.09
CA ASN A 2 -9.06 0.08 -20.38
C ASN A 2 -9.52 0.83 -19.12
N LYS A 3 -9.10 0.36 -17.96
CA LYS A 3 -9.31 1.09 -16.70
C LYS A 3 -8.11 2.00 -16.49
N VAL A 4 -8.33 3.30 -16.50
CA VAL A 4 -7.32 4.32 -16.23
C VAL A 4 -7.32 4.61 -14.74
N TYR A 5 -6.14 4.70 -14.17
CA TYR A 5 -5.92 5.04 -12.75
C TYR A 5 -5.25 6.38 -12.65
N LYS A 6 -5.58 7.13 -11.62
CA LYS A 6 -4.87 8.36 -11.26
C LYS A 6 -4.16 8.17 -9.93
N VAL A 7 -3.02 8.84 -9.80
CA VAL A 7 -2.27 8.92 -8.55
C VAL A 7 -2.69 10.19 -7.84
N ILE A 8 -3.15 10.08 -6.60
CA ILE A 8 -3.53 11.23 -5.77
C ILE A 8 -2.67 11.28 -4.50
N TRP A 9 -2.38 12.49 -4.04
CA TRP A 9 -1.72 12.70 -2.76
C TRP A 9 -2.73 12.51 -1.62
N ASN A 10 -2.47 11.57 -0.73
CA ASN A 10 -3.24 11.41 0.48
C ASN A 10 -2.58 12.19 1.62
N ALA A 11 -3.13 13.36 1.94
CA ALA A 11 -2.57 14.25 2.95
C ALA A 11 -2.62 13.68 4.39
N GLN A 12 -3.55 12.77 4.67
CA GLN A 12 -3.66 12.12 5.98
C GLN A 12 -2.58 11.06 6.19
N LEU A 13 -2.22 10.36 5.12
CA LEU A 13 -1.20 9.31 5.15
C LEU A 13 0.18 9.83 4.73
N GLY A 14 0.26 11.04 4.15
CA GLY A 14 1.49 11.63 3.66
C GLY A 14 2.15 10.81 2.54
N CYS A 15 1.35 10.17 1.68
CA CYS A 15 1.84 9.32 0.60
C CYS A 15 1.03 9.48 -0.70
N TRP A 16 1.62 9.06 -1.82
CA TRP A 16 0.94 8.96 -3.11
C TRP A 16 0.19 7.63 -3.19
N GLN A 17 -1.08 7.67 -3.57
CA GLN A 17 -1.95 6.50 -3.67
C GLN A 17 -2.53 6.39 -5.08
N ALA A 18 -2.43 5.20 -5.69
CA ALA A 18 -3.12 4.91 -6.94
C ALA A 18 -4.60 4.60 -6.65
N VAL A 19 -5.50 5.36 -7.26
CA VAL A 19 -6.95 5.20 -7.09
C VAL A 19 -7.62 5.06 -8.44
N SER A 20 -8.78 4.38 -8.47
CA SER A 20 -9.63 4.33 -9.67
C SER A 20 -10.07 5.74 -10.05
N GLU A 21 -10.16 6.03 -11.36
CA GLU A 21 -10.69 7.32 -11.87
C GLU A 21 -12.07 7.68 -11.34
N LEU A 22 -12.86 6.68 -10.94
CA LEU A 22 -14.21 6.88 -10.40
C LEU A 22 -14.22 7.28 -8.92
N ALA A 23 -13.06 7.30 -8.25
CA ALA A 23 -12.98 7.74 -6.87
C ALA A 23 -13.18 9.26 -6.78
N LYS A 24 -14.31 9.69 -6.21
CA LYS A 24 -14.59 11.10 -5.90
C LYS A 24 -13.83 11.49 -4.65
N SER A 25 -13.10 12.61 -4.71
CA SER A 25 -12.52 13.22 -3.51
C SER A 25 -13.66 13.81 -2.66
N HIS A 26 -13.85 13.32 -1.45
CA HIS A 26 -14.65 14.03 -0.46
C HIS A 26 -13.80 15.18 0.10
N THR A 27 -13.98 16.35 -0.47
CA THR A 27 -13.54 17.59 0.18
C THR A 27 -14.56 17.88 1.28
N GLY A 28 -14.22 17.60 2.52
CA GLY A 28 -15.01 18.01 3.67
C GLY A 28 -14.99 19.54 3.74
N SER A 29 -16.08 20.17 3.35
CA SER A 29 -16.32 21.58 3.63
C SER A 29 -16.47 21.74 5.13
N GLN A 30 -15.52 22.35 5.79
CA GLN A 30 -15.76 22.90 7.13
C GLN A 30 -16.69 24.09 6.96
N SER A 31 -17.93 23.93 7.31
CA SER A 31 -18.85 25.03 7.49
C SER A 31 -18.48 25.73 8.80
N SER A 32 -17.95 26.93 8.72
CA SER A 32 -17.78 27.84 9.84
C SER A 32 -19.16 28.32 10.28
N THR A 33 -19.68 27.81 11.39
CA THR A 33 -20.84 28.39 12.07
C THR A 33 -20.38 29.64 12.81
N THR A 34 -20.81 30.78 12.32
CA THR A 34 -20.72 32.06 13.02
C THR A 34 -21.61 32.00 14.26
N GLU A 35 -21.02 32.14 15.43
CA GLU A 35 -21.76 32.28 16.69
C GLU A 35 -22.46 33.65 16.70
N ASN A 36 -23.79 33.64 16.70
CA ASN A 36 -24.59 34.77 17.12
C ASN A 36 -24.87 34.63 18.60
N ASN A 37 -24.24 35.50 19.40
CA ASN A 37 -24.54 35.71 20.80
C ASN A 37 -25.92 36.35 20.97
N ASN A 38 -26.90 35.58 21.45
CA ASN A 38 -28.08 36.15 22.07
C ASN A 38 -28.24 35.55 23.49
N ILE A 39 -28.00 36.43 24.45
CA ILE A 39 -28.18 36.19 25.86
C ILE A 39 -29.68 36.05 26.15
N PHE A 40 -30.10 34.88 26.62
CA PHE A 40 -31.40 34.76 27.31
C PHE A 40 -31.19 34.15 28.69
N LYS A 41 -31.34 35.03 29.71
CA LYS A 41 -31.38 34.62 31.11
C LYS A 41 -32.75 34.03 31.44
N ILE A 42 -32.80 32.76 31.81
CA ILE A 42 -33.87 32.25 32.67
C ILE A 42 -33.24 31.18 33.57
N GLY A 43 -33.33 31.46 34.87
CA GLY A 43 -32.93 30.51 35.90
C GLY A 43 -33.96 29.40 36.04
N GLN A 44 -33.50 28.18 36.27
CA GLN A 44 -33.99 27.32 37.34
C GLN A 44 -33.25 25.98 37.31
N LYS A 45 -32.94 25.52 38.49
CA LYS A 45 -32.33 24.26 38.87
C LYS A 45 -32.99 23.05 38.16
N VAL A 46 -32.22 22.30 37.37
CA VAL A 46 -32.46 20.87 37.20
C VAL A 46 -31.13 20.17 37.05
N SER A 47 -30.82 19.37 38.03
CA SER A 47 -29.78 18.35 37.98
C SER A 47 -30.04 17.47 36.73
N LYS A 48 -29.21 17.60 35.69
CA LYS A 48 -29.21 16.67 34.56
C LYS A 48 -27.82 16.10 34.40
N LEU A 49 -27.77 14.81 34.71
CA LEU A 49 -26.79 13.85 34.31
C LEU A 49 -26.39 14.11 32.85
N ILE A 50 -25.24 14.73 32.60
CA ILE A 50 -24.67 14.88 31.27
C ILE A 50 -24.12 13.49 30.89
N MET A 51 -24.91 12.70 30.18
CA MET A 51 -24.38 11.60 29.41
C MET A 51 -23.54 12.22 28.28
N VAL A 52 -22.25 12.37 28.52
CA VAL A 52 -21.30 12.58 27.45
C VAL A 52 -21.27 11.30 26.66
N GLY A 53 -22.04 11.26 25.58
CA GLY A 53 -21.93 10.22 24.57
C GLY A 53 -20.55 10.32 23.95
N LEU A 54 -19.62 9.52 24.47
CA LEU A 54 -18.32 9.31 23.86
C LEU A 54 -18.58 8.62 22.51
N ALA A 55 -18.66 9.40 21.44
CA ALA A 55 -18.67 8.88 20.08
C ALA A 55 -17.32 8.16 19.88
N ILE A 56 -17.33 6.85 20.08
CA ILE A 56 -16.22 5.98 19.72
C ILE A 56 -16.20 5.95 18.19
N LEU A 57 -15.46 6.88 17.58
CA LEU A 57 -15.10 6.77 16.18
C LEU A 57 -14.25 5.50 16.07
N PRO A 58 -14.55 4.60 15.11
CA PRO A 58 -13.69 3.48 14.86
C PRO A 58 -12.36 4.03 14.34
N LEU A 59 -11.38 4.13 15.23
CA LEU A 59 -9.98 4.29 14.85
C LEU A 59 -9.63 2.99 14.13
N SER A 60 -9.55 3.05 12.81
CA SER A 60 -8.94 1.97 12.02
C SER A 60 -7.47 1.91 12.41
N ILE A 61 -7.17 1.09 13.41
CA ILE A 61 -5.80 0.80 13.82
C ILE A 61 -5.22 -0.06 12.70
N HIS A 62 -4.61 0.56 11.72
CA HIS A 62 -3.72 -0.15 10.82
C HIS A 62 -2.51 -0.53 11.66
N ALA A 63 -2.32 -1.83 11.87
CA ALA A 63 -1.13 -2.30 12.55
C ALA A 63 0.10 -1.78 11.79
N ALA A 64 0.92 -0.99 12.46
CA ALA A 64 2.18 -0.55 11.89
C ALA A 64 3.05 -1.79 11.65
N ILE A 65 3.57 -1.93 10.44
CA ILE A 65 4.51 -3.01 10.13
C ILE A 65 5.84 -2.78 10.86
N SER A 66 6.57 -3.86 11.13
CA SER A 66 7.92 -3.77 11.69
C SER A 66 8.85 -3.02 10.74
N ASN A 67 9.82 -2.26 11.30
CA ASN A 67 10.83 -1.57 10.49
C ASN A 67 11.69 -2.54 9.66
N THR A 68 11.80 -3.79 10.08
CA THR A 68 12.58 -4.83 9.39
C THR A 68 11.71 -5.84 8.65
N GLU A 69 10.40 -5.55 8.49
CA GLU A 69 9.48 -6.46 7.84
C GLU A 69 9.86 -6.71 6.38
N LEU A 70 9.74 -7.97 5.98
CA LEU A 70 10.03 -8.44 4.63
C LEU A 70 8.83 -9.23 4.07
N PRO A 71 8.70 -9.34 2.74
CA PRO A 71 7.71 -10.21 2.11
C PRO A 71 7.78 -11.65 2.61
N THR A 72 6.61 -12.29 2.78
CA THR A 72 6.51 -13.64 3.35
C THR A 72 5.75 -14.60 2.43
N GLY A 73 6.01 -15.91 2.62
CA GLY A 73 5.23 -16.97 2.00
C GLY A 73 5.39 -17.07 0.49
N ALA A 74 6.59 -16.83 -0.02
CA ALA A 74 6.90 -16.93 -1.45
C ALA A 74 6.60 -18.32 -2.01
N GLN A 75 5.84 -18.37 -3.10
CA GLN A 75 5.57 -19.57 -3.89
C GLN A 75 5.74 -19.23 -5.36
N ILE A 76 6.72 -19.83 -6.03
CA ILE A 76 6.97 -19.64 -7.45
C ILE A 76 5.89 -20.39 -8.24
N ASN A 77 5.12 -19.67 -9.05
CA ASN A 77 4.08 -20.23 -9.93
C ASN A 77 4.67 -20.61 -11.30
N SER A 78 5.52 -19.75 -11.83
CA SER A 78 6.20 -19.97 -13.12
C SER A 78 7.55 -19.29 -13.15
N GLY A 79 8.45 -19.77 -14.02
CA GLY A 79 9.81 -19.31 -14.06
C GLY A 79 10.72 -20.00 -13.05
N ALA A 80 11.91 -19.46 -12.84
CA ALA A 80 12.92 -19.98 -11.92
C ALA A 80 13.60 -18.86 -11.16
N ALA A 81 13.67 -18.99 -9.84
CA ALA A 81 14.40 -18.09 -8.96
C ALA A 81 14.89 -18.82 -7.71
N ASN A 82 15.94 -18.26 -7.11
CA ASN A 82 16.38 -18.61 -5.76
C ASN A 82 16.06 -17.42 -4.85
N ILE A 83 15.26 -17.69 -3.80
CA ILE A 83 14.84 -16.68 -2.84
C ILE A 83 15.56 -16.94 -1.53
N SER A 84 16.32 -15.95 -1.04
CA SER A 84 17.12 -16.07 0.18
C SER A 84 17.01 -14.79 1.01
N GLN A 85 17.02 -14.96 2.33
CA GLN A 85 16.98 -13.86 3.29
C GLN A 85 18.26 -13.82 4.11
N THR A 86 18.81 -12.64 4.29
CA THR A 86 19.96 -12.37 5.18
C THR A 86 19.65 -11.12 6.00
N GLY A 87 19.40 -11.31 7.29
CA GLY A 87 18.96 -10.22 8.17
C GLY A 87 17.66 -9.59 7.67
N ASN A 88 17.67 -8.31 7.42
CA ASN A 88 16.55 -7.53 6.89
C ASN A 88 16.63 -7.31 5.36
N THR A 89 17.34 -8.18 4.66
CA THR A 89 17.45 -8.15 3.20
C THR A 89 16.93 -9.45 2.60
N LEU A 90 15.97 -9.32 1.67
CA LEU A 90 15.46 -10.42 0.86
C LEU A 90 16.04 -10.31 -0.55
N ASN A 91 16.67 -11.37 -1.02
CA ASN A 91 17.24 -11.45 -2.37
C ASN A 91 16.46 -12.47 -3.19
N ILE A 92 15.95 -12.05 -4.34
CA ILE A 92 15.27 -12.86 -5.33
C ILE A 92 16.19 -12.93 -6.56
N ASN A 93 16.97 -14.01 -6.68
CA ASN A 93 17.84 -14.24 -7.83
C ASN A 93 17.03 -14.91 -8.92
N GLN A 94 16.53 -14.13 -9.87
CA GLN A 94 15.69 -14.60 -10.96
C GLN A 94 16.55 -15.20 -12.08
N ASN A 95 16.35 -16.49 -12.37
CA ASN A 95 17.10 -17.26 -13.35
C ASN A 95 16.32 -17.51 -14.66
N SER A 96 15.13 -16.88 -14.81
CA SER A 96 14.30 -16.94 -16.01
C SER A 96 13.94 -15.54 -16.49
N GLN A 97 13.61 -15.37 -17.75
CA GLN A 97 13.17 -14.09 -18.32
C GLN A 97 11.91 -13.57 -17.61
N ASN A 98 10.94 -14.46 -17.40
CA ASN A 98 9.71 -14.17 -16.68
C ASN A 98 9.65 -15.01 -15.40
N LEU A 99 9.26 -14.38 -14.30
CA LEU A 99 9.03 -15.00 -13.01
C LEU A 99 7.65 -14.60 -12.49
N SER A 100 6.86 -15.56 -12.06
CA SER A 100 5.61 -15.32 -11.35
C SER A 100 5.68 -15.93 -9.96
N THR A 101 5.40 -15.14 -8.93
CA THR A 101 5.48 -15.54 -7.53
C THR A 101 4.22 -15.09 -6.78
N ASN A 102 3.62 -16.00 -6.01
CA ASN A 102 2.61 -15.67 -5.02
C ASN A 102 3.28 -15.36 -3.67
N TRP A 103 2.76 -14.38 -2.98
CA TRP A 103 3.20 -13.96 -1.65
C TRP A 103 2.03 -13.98 -0.68
N ASN A 104 2.26 -14.36 0.57
CA ASN A 104 1.26 -14.17 1.62
C ASN A 104 1.15 -12.68 1.96
N THR A 105 2.29 -12.02 2.19
CA THR A 105 2.39 -10.57 2.40
C THR A 105 3.52 -10.01 1.56
N PHE A 106 3.41 -8.74 1.12
CA PHE A 106 4.51 -8.06 0.46
C PHE A 106 4.70 -6.68 1.08
N ASN A 107 5.29 -6.67 2.27
CA ASN A 107 5.66 -5.47 3.00
C ASN A 107 7.17 -5.29 3.00
N ILE A 108 7.63 -4.04 2.97
CA ILE A 108 9.05 -3.69 3.09
C ILE A 108 9.15 -2.62 4.18
N GLY A 109 9.61 -3.01 5.36
CA GLY A 109 9.84 -2.12 6.49
C GLY A 109 10.90 -1.07 6.18
N GLN A 110 10.94 0.02 6.94
CA GLN A 110 11.80 1.18 6.68
C GLN A 110 13.29 0.81 6.59
N ASP A 111 13.74 -0.16 7.40
CA ASP A 111 15.13 -0.62 7.45
C ASP A 111 15.35 -1.90 6.62
N ALA A 112 14.32 -2.36 5.90
CA ALA A 112 14.34 -3.56 5.08
C ALA A 112 14.68 -3.26 3.62
N THR A 113 15.22 -4.26 2.95
CA THR A 113 15.59 -4.20 1.53
C THR A 113 15.11 -5.45 0.80
N VAL A 114 14.52 -5.26 -0.36
CA VAL A 114 14.17 -6.33 -1.30
C VAL A 114 14.93 -6.10 -2.59
N ASN A 115 15.68 -7.10 -3.04
CA ASN A 115 16.45 -7.06 -4.28
C ASN A 115 15.93 -8.13 -5.25
N PHE A 116 15.55 -7.70 -6.45
CA PHE A 116 15.35 -8.58 -7.61
C PHE A 116 16.59 -8.53 -8.47
N ASN A 117 17.39 -9.58 -8.41
CA ASN A 117 18.55 -9.76 -9.26
C ASN A 117 18.09 -10.55 -10.50
N GLN A 118 17.80 -9.83 -11.59
CA GLN A 118 17.22 -10.36 -12.81
C GLN A 118 18.28 -10.53 -13.89
N GLN A 119 18.02 -11.37 -14.89
CA GLN A 119 19.00 -11.67 -15.95
C GLN A 119 19.37 -10.44 -16.78
N ASN A 120 18.37 -9.56 -17.03
CA ASN A 120 18.53 -8.35 -17.84
C ASN A 120 17.41 -7.35 -17.56
N GLN A 121 17.48 -6.18 -18.19
CA GLN A 121 16.52 -5.08 -18.00
C GLN A 121 15.13 -5.37 -18.54
N SER A 122 14.97 -6.31 -19.47
CA SER A 122 13.66 -6.73 -19.98
C SER A 122 13.05 -7.90 -19.23
N SER A 123 13.76 -8.46 -18.25
CA SER A 123 13.22 -9.50 -17.37
C SER A 123 12.06 -8.96 -16.53
N VAL A 124 11.03 -9.79 -16.35
CA VAL A 124 9.79 -9.43 -15.67
C VAL A 124 9.59 -10.31 -14.42
N ALA A 125 9.37 -9.67 -13.27
CA ALA A 125 8.96 -10.34 -12.05
C ALA A 125 7.52 -9.93 -11.70
N ILE A 126 6.59 -10.88 -11.73
CA ILE A 126 5.19 -10.70 -11.39
C ILE A 126 4.96 -11.21 -9.97
N ASN A 127 4.52 -10.34 -9.08
CA ASN A 127 4.31 -10.63 -7.66
C ASN A 127 2.84 -10.48 -7.32
N HIS A 128 2.16 -11.60 -7.11
CA HIS A 128 0.76 -11.65 -6.67
C HIS A 128 0.71 -11.73 -5.15
N VAL A 129 0.04 -10.80 -4.52
CA VAL A 129 -0.10 -10.74 -3.06
C VAL A 129 -1.47 -11.21 -2.64
N LYS A 130 -1.51 -12.13 -1.67
CA LYS A 130 -2.74 -12.73 -1.12
C LYS A 130 -3.17 -12.09 0.21
N ASP A 131 -2.45 -11.07 0.68
CA ASP A 131 -2.78 -10.36 1.91
C ASP A 131 -4.18 -9.74 1.86
N SER A 132 -4.87 -9.72 2.99
CA SER A 132 -6.11 -8.95 3.18
C SER A 132 -5.87 -7.45 3.38
N ASN A 133 -4.62 -7.04 3.55
CA ASN A 133 -4.18 -5.66 3.73
C ASN A 133 -3.42 -5.15 2.52
N ALA A 134 -3.33 -3.83 2.38
CA ALA A 134 -2.47 -3.21 1.40
C ALA A 134 -0.99 -3.49 1.69
N SER A 135 -0.20 -3.71 0.65
CA SER A 135 1.26 -3.79 0.75
C SER A 135 1.85 -2.44 1.14
N GLN A 136 2.69 -2.42 2.18
CA GLN A 136 3.32 -1.20 2.68
C GLN A 136 4.80 -1.21 2.30
N ILE A 137 5.19 -0.29 1.41
CA ILE A 137 6.58 -0.13 0.97
C ILE A 137 7.16 1.10 1.67
N MET A 138 7.98 0.86 2.69
CA MET A 138 8.62 1.91 3.51
C MET A 138 10.14 1.92 3.35
N GLY A 139 10.73 0.78 2.97
CA GLY A 139 12.16 0.56 2.78
C GLY A 139 12.60 0.59 1.32
N ARG A 140 13.55 -0.26 0.97
CA ARG A 140 14.19 -0.28 -0.35
C ARG A 140 13.67 -1.43 -1.20
N LEU A 141 13.28 -1.10 -2.42
CA LEU A 141 12.95 -2.07 -3.47
C LEU A 141 13.87 -1.82 -4.67
N ASN A 142 14.74 -2.75 -4.95
CA ASN A 142 15.71 -2.67 -6.04
C ASN A 142 15.46 -3.77 -7.07
N ALA A 143 15.58 -3.44 -8.35
CA ALA A 143 15.54 -4.40 -9.45
C ALA A 143 16.30 -3.85 -10.66
N ASN A 144 16.99 -4.71 -11.40
CA ASN A 144 17.60 -4.32 -12.65
C ASN A 144 16.67 -4.49 -13.87
N GLY A 145 15.52 -5.14 -13.72
CA GLY A 145 14.45 -5.31 -14.71
C GLY A 145 13.13 -4.73 -14.24
N GLN A 146 12.02 -5.37 -14.64
CA GLN A 146 10.67 -4.90 -14.41
C GLN A 146 10.02 -5.66 -13.24
N VAL A 147 9.32 -4.94 -12.37
CA VAL A 147 8.61 -5.51 -11.22
C VAL A 147 7.13 -5.14 -11.31
N PHE A 148 6.28 -6.16 -11.32
CA PHE A 148 4.84 -6.03 -11.19
C PHE A 148 4.45 -6.45 -9.78
N LEU A 149 3.79 -5.57 -9.03
CA LEU A 149 3.27 -5.84 -7.69
C LEU A 149 1.76 -5.72 -7.72
N LEU A 150 1.09 -6.85 -7.61
CA LEU A 150 -0.36 -6.98 -7.75
C LEU A 150 -0.95 -7.35 -6.38
N ASN A 151 -1.62 -6.38 -5.74
CA ASN A 151 -2.31 -6.59 -4.48
C ASN A 151 -3.73 -6.02 -4.59
N PRO A 152 -4.80 -6.86 -4.55
CA PRO A 152 -6.18 -6.39 -4.62
C PRO A 152 -6.54 -5.35 -3.55
N ASN A 153 -5.84 -5.37 -2.41
CA ASN A 153 -6.06 -4.45 -1.29
C ASN A 153 -5.20 -3.18 -1.36
N GLY A 154 -4.39 -3.04 -2.40
CA GLY A 154 -3.61 -1.84 -2.68
C GLY A 154 -2.12 -1.97 -2.39
N VAL A 155 -1.38 -0.97 -2.84
CA VAL A 155 0.05 -0.79 -2.55
C VAL A 155 0.27 0.65 -2.10
N VAL A 156 0.91 0.82 -0.96
CA VAL A 156 1.19 2.13 -0.35
C VAL A 156 2.69 2.32 -0.29
N PHE A 157 3.17 3.40 -0.91
CA PHE A 157 4.56 3.83 -0.82
C PHE A 157 4.66 4.97 0.19
N SER A 158 5.43 4.76 1.26
CA SER A 158 5.64 5.80 2.27
C SER A 158 6.64 6.84 1.78
N LYS A 159 6.75 7.94 2.52
CA LYS A 159 7.76 8.98 2.24
C LYS A 159 9.22 8.51 2.36
N THR A 160 9.45 7.38 3.05
CA THR A 160 10.77 6.77 3.23
C THR A 160 11.09 5.72 2.18
N ALA A 161 10.11 5.33 1.35
CA ALA A 161 10.28 4.33 0.32
C ALA A 161 11.34 4.76 -0.72
N GLN A 162 12.23 3.85 -1.03
CA GLN A 162 13.24 4.00 -2.08
C GLN A 162 13.02 2.90 -3.11
N VAL A 163 12.53 3.28 -4.29
CA VAL A 163 12.25 2.35 -5.39
C VAL A 163 13.22 2.61 -6.51
N ASN A 164 14.13 1.68 -6.74
CA ASN A 164 15.14 1.73 -7.78
C ASN A 164 15.01 0.48 -8.65
N VAL A 165 14.20 0.57 -9.69
CA VAL A 165 13.83 -0.55 -10.57
C VAL A 165 13.89 -0.12 -12.04
N GLY A 166 14.11 -1.06 -12.95
CA GLY A 166 14.10 -0.78 -14.39
C GLY A 166 12.70 -0.37 -14.89
N GLY A 167 11.65 -0.93 -14.31
CA GLY A 167 10.25 -0.53 -14.51
C GLY A 167 9.38 -1.06 -13.39
N MET A 168 8.30 -0.35 -13.04
CA MET A 168 7.38 -0.79 -12.01
C MET A 168 5.92 -0.59 -12.39
N VAL A 169 5.13 -1.61 -12.09
CA VAL A 169 3.66 -1.56 -12.11
C VAL A 169 3.15 -2.00 -10.75
N ALA A 170 2.46 -1.10 -10.04
CA ALA A 170 1.71 -1.43 -8.83
C ALA A 170 0.21 -1.35 -9.16
N SER A 171 -0.54 -2.42 -8.90
CA SER A 171 -1.93 -2.51 -9.31
C SER A 171 -2.79 -3.27 -8.30
N THR A 172 -4.06 -2.84 -8.20
CA THR A 172 -5.11 -3.57 -7.48
C THR A 172 -5.86 -4.56 -8.37
N LEU A 173 -5.53 -4.61 -9.66
CA LEU A 173 -6.12 -5.57 -10.58
C LEU A 173 -5.55 -6.97 -10.37
N SER A 174 -6.42 -7.96 -10.42
CA SER A 174 -6.02 -9.36 -10.57
C SER A 174 -5.72 -9.60 -12.06
N LEU A 175 -4.49 -9.34 -12.46
CA LEU A 175 -4.00 -9.66 -13.81
C LEU A 175 -3.48 -11.10 -13.82
N SER A 176 -3.78 -11.85 -14.86
CA SER A 176 -3.15 -13.15 -15.06
C SER A 176 -1.74 -12.98 -15.62
N ASP A 177 -0.86 -13.95 -15.37
CA ASP A 177 0.50 -13.95 -15.93
C ASP A 177 0.50 -13.83 -17.46
N LYS A 178 -0.54 -14.38 -18.13
CA LYS A 178 -0.70 -14.30 -19.58
C LYS A 178 -1.00 -12.89 -20.07
N ASP A 179 -1.73 -12.10 -19.29
CA ASP A 179 -2.08 -10.72 -19.65
C ASP A 179 -0.88 -9.77 -19.57
N ILE A 180 0.17 -10.18 -18.84
CA ILE A 180 1.37 -9.36 -18.62
C ILE A 180 2.49 -9.74 -19.60
N GLN A 181 2.50 -11.00 -20.07
CA GLN A 181 3.58 -11.55 -20.92
C GLN A 181 3.34 -11.40 -22.43
N ASN A 182 2.15 -10.91 -22.83
CA ASN A 182 1.80 -10.58 -24.21
C ASN A 182 1.95 -9.06 -24.42
#